data_3fd051136ce8fbec4e39f351ec01fbf1
#
_entry.id   3fd051136ce8fbec4e39f351ec01fbf1
#
_cell.length_a   1.000
_cell.length_b   1.000
_cell.length_c   1.000
_cell.angle_alpha   90.00
_cell.angle_beta   90.00
_cell.angle_gamma   90.00
#
_symmetry.space_group_name_H-M   'P 1'
#
loop_
_entity.id
_entity.type
_entity.pdbx_description
1 polymer ?
#
loop_
_entity_poly.entity_id
_entity_poly.type
_entity_poly.pdbx_seq_one_letter_code
_entity_poly.pdbx_strand_id
1 'polypeptide(L)'
;MRCDSKLMRGYIMDKIAVLIPCFNESKTIKKVIMDWKRELPEAQIYVYDNNSTDGTDVIAREIGAIVRYEYQQGKGNVIRRMFREVDAECYIMVDGDDTYPAEYGREMVDKVINKKVDMVIGDRLSSTYFEENKRPFHNFGNNIVKKL
;
A
#
# COMPACT_ATOMS: atom_id res chain seq x y z
N MET A 1 15.52 -33.35 10.01
CA MET A 1 14.46 -32.85 10.90
C MET A 1 14.49 -31.34 10.80
N ARG A 2 13.69 -30.74 9.90
CA ARG A 2 13.57 -29.29 9.77
C ARG A 2 12.61 -28.82 10.86
N CYS A 3 13.15 -28.06 11.81
CA CYS A 3 12.36 -27.43 12.85
C CYS A 3 11.49 -26.35 12.20
N ASP A 4 10.17 -26.54 12.19
CA ASP A 4 9.19 -25.57 11.73
C ASP A 4 9.18 -24.38 12.72
N SER A 5 9.95 -23.33 12.38
CA SER A 5 10.01 -22.11 13.17
C SER A 5 8.68 -21.30 13.18
N LYS A 6 7.67 -21.79 12.47
CA LYS A 6 6.33 -21.19 12.36
C LYS A 6 5.44 -21.34 13.62
N LEU A 7 5.76 -22.27 14.53
CA LEU A 7 4.88 -22.60 15.67
C LEU A 7 5.17 -21.83 16.97
N MET A 8 6.21 -21.00 17.02
CA MET A 8 6.68 -20.43 18.30
C MET A 8 6.14 -19.06 18.67
N ARG A 9 5.28 -18.39 17.86
CA ARG A 9 4.80 -17.04 18.20
C ARG A 9 3.30 -16.79 18.14
N GLY A 10 2.44 -17.75 17.80
CA GLY A 10 1.00 -17.49 17.65
C GLY A 10 0.66 -16.41 16.59
N TYR A 11 1.60 -16.03 15.74
CA TYR A 11 1.41 -15.09 14.65
C TYR A 11 0.95 -15.87 13.42
N ILE A 12 -0.28 -15.62 13.00
CA ILE A 12 -0.76 -16.03 11.69
C ILE A 12 -0.14 -15.03 10.70
N MET A 13 0.78 -15.53 9.86
CA MET A 13 1.33 -14.73 8.76
C MET A 13 0.25 -14.50 7.70
N ASP A 14 0.03 -13.25 7.32
CA ASP A 14 -0.92 -12.91 6.26
C ASP A 14 -0.42 -13.45 4.91
N LYS A 15 -1.33 -13.93 4.08
CA LYS A 15 -0.96 -14.31 2.72
C LYS A 15 -0.63 -13.08 1.87
N ILE A 16 -1.47 -12.05 1.97
CA ILE A 16 -1.31 -10.77 1.28
C ILE A 16 -1.58 -9.65 2.27
N ALA A 17 -0.66 -8.70 2.36
CA ALA A 17 -0.83 -7.48 3.13
C ALA A 17 -0.76 -6.24 2.22
N VAL A 18 -1.82 -5.44 2.23
CA VAL A 18 -1.82 -4.11 1.60
C VAL A 18 -1.42 -3.08 2.64
N LEU A 19 -0.31 -2.39 2.41
CA LEU A 19 0.31 -1.42 3.30
C LEU A 19 0.07 0.00 2.78
N ILE A 20 -0.64 0.82 3.55
CA ILE A 20 -1.04 2.18 3.17
C ILE A 20 -0.49 3.18 4.19
N PRO A 21 0.66 3.82 3.92
CA PRO A 21 1.12 4.95 4.72
C PRO A 21 0.24 6.17 4.44
N CYS A 22 -0.27 6.85 5.49
CA CYS A 22 -1.19 7.96 5.37
C CYS A 22 -0.77 9.17 6.17
N PHE A 23 -1.01 10.36 5.61
CA PHE A 23 -0.92 11.64 6.30
C PHE A 23 -1.92 12.64 5.70
N ASN A 24 -3.01 12.94 6.42
CA ASN A 24 -4.09 13.85 6.01
C ASN A 24 -4.73 13.50 4.64
N GLU A 25 -5.24 12.27 4.54
CA GLU A 25 -5.86 11.73 3.32
C GLU A 25 -7.33 11.34 3.53
N SER A 26 -8.05 12.04 4.44
CA SER A 26 -9.45 11.75 4.76
C SER A 26 -10.40 11.73 3.56
N LYS A 27 -10.07 12.48 2.49
CA LYS A 27 -10.90 12.55 1.28
C LYS A 27 -10.80 11.32 0.39
N THR A 28 -9.69 10.61 0.42
CA THR A 28 -9.35 9.55 -0.53
C THR A 28 -9.26 8.18 0.12
N ILE A 29 -8.84 8.11 1.39
CA ILE A 29 -8.52 6.86 2.09
C ILE A 29 -9.67 5.84 2.05
N LYS A 30 -10.94 6.30 2.16
CA LYS A 30 -12.11 5.42 2.08
C LYS A 30 -12.17 4.69 0.74
N LYS A 31 -12.04 5.45 -0.36
CA LYS A 31 -12.08 4.89 -1.72
C LYS A 31 -10.94 3.90 -1.92
N VAL A 32 -9.71 4.28 -1.56
CA VAL A 32 -8.52 3.43 -1.67
C VAL A 32 -8.74 2.09 -0.97
N ILE A 33 -9.15 2.10 0.29
CA ILE A 33 -9.38 0.85 1.04
C ILE A 33 -10.48 0.00 0.39
N MET A 34 -11.58 0.61 -0.05
CA MET A 34 -12.68 -0.11 -0.68
C MET A 34 -12.27 -0.75 -2.01
N ASP A 35 -11.50 -0.05 -2.82
CA ASP A 35 -11.00 -0.55 -4.10
C ASP A 35 -10.07 -1.75 -3.88
N TRP A 36 -9.12 -1.66 -2.95
CA TRP A 36 -8.23 -2.77 -2.63
C TRP A 36 -8.98 -3.96 -2.00
N LYS A 37 -10.00 -3.74 -1.16
CA LYS A 37 -10.86 -4.83 -0.65
C LYS A 37 -11.66 -5.52 -1.76
N ARG A 38 -12.09 -4.77 -2.78
CA ARG A 38 -12.81 -5.35 -3.92
C ARG A 38 -11.90 -6.22 -4.79
N GLU A 39 -10.69 -5.73 -5.09
CA GLU A 39 -9.75 -6.43 -5.98
C GLU A 39 -9.05 -7.61 -5.29
N LEU A 40 -8.80 -7.50 -3.98
CA LEU A 40 -8.11 -8.51 -3.17
C LEU A 40 -8.86 -8.76 -1.86
N PRO A 41 -10.05 -9.41 -1.90
CA PRO A 41 -10.89 -9.62 -0.71
C PRO A 41 -10.21 -10.49 0.37
N GLU A 42 -9.22 -11.28 0.00
CA GLU A 42 -8.42 -12.10 0.91
C GLU A 42 -7.25 -11.35 1.56
N ALA A 43 -6.93 -10.13 1.09
CA ALA A 43 -5.82 -9.36 1.62
C ALA A 43 -6.17 -8.67 2.94
N GLN A 44 -5.21 -8.62 3.86
CA GLN A 44 -5.31 -7.78 5.04
C GLN A 44 -4.86 -6.36 4.72
N ILE A 45 -5.68 -5.37 5.04
CA ILE A 45 -5.35 -3.97 4.76
C ILE A 45 -4.88 -3.28 6.04
N TYR A 46 -3.66 -2.77 6.00
CA TYR A 46 -3.01 -2.01 7.06
C TYR A 46 -2.87 -0.54 6.66
N VAL A 47 -3.41 0.34 7.48
CA VAL A 47 -3.24 1.79 7.35
C VAL A 47 -2.32 2.25 8.48
N TYR A 48 -1.22 2.89 8.12
CA TYR A 48 -0.30 3.49 9.09
C TYR A 48 -0.41 5.01 9.03
N ASP A 49 -1.06 5.54 10.05
CA ASP A 49 -1.26 6.97 10.19
C ASP A 49 -0.01 7.66 10.77
N ASN A 50 0.46 8.69 10.09
CA ASN A 50 1.64 9.45 10.48
C ASN A 50 1.27 10.85 11.00
N ASN A 51 0.48 10.89 12.08
CA ASN A 51 0.00 12.10 12.74
C ASN A 51 -1.02 12.91 11.91
N SER A 52 -1.98 12.26 11.25
CA SER A 52 -3.09 12.95 10.61
C SER A 52 -3.95 13.71 11.62
N THR A 53 -4.50 14.84 11.20
CA THR A 53 -5.36 15.71 12.00
C THR A 53 -6.77 15.87 11.41
N ASP A 54 -7.03 15.21 10.27
CA ASP A 54 -8.25 15.37 9.47
C ASP A 54 -9.25 14.19 9.62
N GLY A 55 -8.97 13.23 10.52
CA GLY A 55 -9.82 12.05 10.73
C GLY A 55 -9.55 10.89 9.78
N THR A 56 -8.44 10.90 9.05
CA THR A 56 -8.02 9.80 8.15
C THR A 56 -8.07 8.44 8.86
N ASP A 57 -7.51 8.35 10.07
CA ASP A 57 -7.44 7.13 10.88
C ASP A 57 -8.81 6.60 11.32
N VAL A 58 -9.74 7.51 11.65
CA VAL A 58 -11.12 7.17 12.02
C VAL A 58 -11.83 6.53 10.84
N ILE A 59 -11.80 7.20 9.68
CA ILE A 59 -12.41 6.71 8.44
C ILE A 59 -11.87 5.33 8.07
N ALA A 60 -10.55 5.16 8.12
CA ALA A 60 -9.91 3.89 7.78
C ALA A 60 -10.37 2.74 8.70
N ARG A 61 -10.50 3.02 10.00
CA ARG A 61 -10.95 2.03 11.00
C ARG A 61 -12.41 1.65 10.80
N GLU A 62 -13.30 2.62 10.53
CA GLU A 62 -14.73 2.39 10.31
C GLU A 62 -15.01 1.45 9.13
N ILE A 63 -14.19 1.49 8.10
CA ILE A 63 -14.30 0.60 6.94
C ILE A 63 -13.50 -0.69 7.08
N GLY A 64 -12.99 -0.97 8.29
CA GLY A 64 -12.39 -2.26 8.68
C GLY A 64 -10.97 -2.46 8.17
N ALA A 65 -10.16 -1.42 8.06
CA ALA A 65 -8.71 -1.52 7.96
C ALA A 65 -8.07 -1.67 9.35
N ILE A 66 -6.93 -2.33 9.42
CA ILE A 66 -6.11 -2.38 10.63
C ILE A 66 -5.31 -1.08 10.71
N VAL A 67 -5.69 -0.18 11.61
CA VAL A 67 -5.02 1.12 11.76
C VAL A 67 -3.95 1.05 12.83
N ARG A 68 -2.73 1.50 12.49
CA ARG A 68 -1.60 1.66 13.38
C ARG A 68 -1.01 3.07 13.22
N TYR A 69 -0.16 3.49 14.17
CA TYR A 69 0.37 4.84 14.22
C TYR A 69 1.90 4.83 14.21
N GLU A 70 2.47 5.74 13.42
CA GLU A 70 3.89 6.10 13.51
C GLU A 70 4.01 7.58 13.86
N TYR A 71 4.47 7.86 15.09
CA TYR A 71 4.54 9.21 15.62
C TYR A 71 5.76 9.99 15.13
N GLN A 72 6.81 9.31 14.69
CA GLN A 72 7.94 9.96 14.06
C GLN A 72 7.58 10.37 12.64
N GLN A 73 7.46 11.68 12.40
CA GLN A 73 7.05 12.22 11.11
C GLN A 73 7.99 11.78 9.98
N GLY A 74 7.40 11.37 8.87
CA GLY A 74 8.11 11.03 7.63
C GLY A 74 7.80 9.63 7.10
N LYS A 75 7.51 9.54 5.80
CA LYS A 75 7.12 8.31 5.10
C LYS A 75 8.11 7.16 5.32
N GLY A 76 9.42 7.46 5.35
CA GLY A 76 10.45 6.44 5.59
C GLY A 76 10.37 5.80 6.98
N ASN A 77 9.93 6.53 8.00
CA ASN A 77 9.71 5.99 9.34
C ASN A 77 8.50 5.03 9.34
N VAL A 78 7.43 5.45 8.68
CA VAL A 78 6.21 4.63 8.49
C VAL A 78 6.56 3.31 7.80
N ILE A 79 7.25 3.36 6.66
CA ILE A 79 7.61 2.17 5.88
C ILE A 79 8.47 1.19 6.69
N ARG A 80 9.49 1.71 7.42
CA ARG A 80 10.31 0.85 8.29
C ARG A 80 9.49 0.18 9.39
N ARG A 81 8.51 0.89 9.96
CA ARG A 81 7.62 0.33 10.96
C ARG A 81 6.71 -0.75 10.39
N MET A 82 6.12 -0.51 9.21
CA MET A 82 5.28 -1.48 8.51
C MET A 82 5.99 -2.82 8.34
N PHE A 83 7.18 -2.82 7.74
CA PHE A 83 7.93 -4.06 7.50
C PHE A 83 8.45 -4.75 8.76
N ARG A 84 8.55 -4.03 9.87
CA ARG A 84 8.92 -4.62 11.16
C ARG A 84 7.75 -5.27 11.86
N GLU A 85 6.53 -4.75 11.68
CA GLU A 85 5.35 -5.14 12.44
C GLU A 85 4.39 -6.06 11.68
N VAL A 86 4.43 -6.04 10.35
CA VAL A 86 3.56 -6.86 9.50
C VAL A 86 4.37 -8.00 8.91
N ASP A 87 3.86 -9.22 9.06
CA ASP A 87 4.45 -10.43 8.47
C ASP A 87 3.48 -11.00 7.42
N ALA A 88 3.92 -11.07 6.16
CA ALA A 88 3.11 -11.54 5.04
C ALA A 88 3.96 -12.24 3.97
N GLU A 89 3.33 -13.12 3.18
CA GLU A 89 3.99 -13.72 2.01
C GLU A 89 4.19 -12.72 0.87
N CYS A 90 3.23 -11.80 0.70
CA CYS A 90 3.25 -10.76 -0.33
C CYS A 90 2.81 -9.43 0.26
N TYR A 91 3.61 -8.40 0.03
CA TYR A 91 3.30 -7.02 0.40
C TYR A 91 2.92 -6.21 -0.83
N ILE A 92 1.86 -5.44 -0.70
CA ILE A 92 1.50 -4.39 -1.67
C ILE A 92 1.62 -3.05 -0.96
N MET A 93 2.43 -2.15 -1.49
CA MET A 93 2.57 -0.80 -0.95
C MET A 93 1.90 0.20 -1.88
N VAL A 94 0.97 0.98 -1.34
CA VAL A 94 0.22 2.01 -2.08
C VAL A 94 0.03 3.24 -1.21
N ASP A 95 -0.07 4.40 -1.84
CA ASP A 95 -0.37 5.65 -1.12
C ASP A 95 -1.88 5.80 -0.89
N GLY A 96 -2.26 6.54 0.14
CA GLY A 96 -3.66 6.78 0.48
C GLY A 96 -4.35 7.86 -0.37
N ASP A 97 -3.64 8.45 -1.34
CA ASP A 97 -4.05 9.60 -2.15
C ASP A 97 -4.84 9.24 -3.44
N ASP A 98 -5.20 7.96 -3.62
CA ASP A 98 -5.93 7.44 -4.78
C ASP A 98 -5.19 7.58 -6.13
N THR A 99 -3.85 7.54 -6.11
CA THR A 99 -3.04 7.62 -7.34
C THR A 99 -2.62 6.27 -7.91
N TYR A 100 -2.92 5.16 -7.21
CA TYR A 100 -2.58 3.80 -7.63
C TYR A 100 -3.83 2.98 -7.90
N PRO A 101 -4.09 2.60 -9.17
CA PRO A 101 -5.26 1.81 -9.54
C PRO A 101 -5.16 0.39 -8.97
N ALA A 102 -6.15 -0.02 -8.17
CA ALA A 102 -6.18 -1.31 -7.50
C ALA A 102 -6.43 -2.49 -8.48
N GLU A 103 -6.96 -2.23 -9.66
CA GLU A 103 -7.31 -3.22 -10.69
C GLU A 103 -6.13 -4.08 -11.14
N TYR A 104 -4.91 -3.55 -11.07
CA TYR A 104 -3.69 -4.31 -11.39
C TYR A 104 -3.16 -5.16 -10.22
N GLY A 105 -3.75 -5.01 -9.04
CA GLY A 105 -3.28 -5.68 -7.81
C GLY A 105 -3.25 -7.18 -7.93
N ARG A 106 -4.30 -7.79 -8.50
CA ARG A 106 -4.38 -9.23 -8.70
C ARG A 106 -3.25 -9.78 -9.57
N GLU A 107 -2.98 -9.13 -10.70
CA GLU A 107 -1.90 -9.52 -11.61
C GLU A 107 -0.53 -9.40 -10.94
N MET A 108 -0.30 -8.32 -10.18
CA MET A 108 0.97 -8.10 -9.48
C MET A 108 1.22 -9.15 -8.40
N VAL A 109 0.19 -9.48 -7.60
CA VAL A 109 0.25 -10.55 -6.59
C VAL A 109 0.53 -11.91 -7.22
N ASP A 110 -0.12 -12.24 -8.33
CA ASP A 110 0.09 -13.50 -9.05
C ASP A 110 1.54 -13.66 -9.50
N LYS A 111 2.16 -12.59 -10.00
CA LYS A 111 3.58 -12.60 -10.38
C LYS A 111 4.50 -12.88 -9.19
N VAL A 112 4.23 -12.31 -8.03
CA VAL A 112 5.05 -12.51 -6.82
C VAL A 112 4.84 -13.92 -6.27
N ILE A 113 3.60 -14.33 -6.02
CA ILE A 113 3.31 -15.59 -5.33
C ILE A 113 3.54 -16.80 -6.25
N ASN A 114 2.99 -16.77 -7.47
CA ASN A 114 2.98 -17.95 -8.35
C ASN A 114 4.17 -18.00 -9.31
N LYS A 115 4.63 -16.85 -9.81
CA LYS A 115 5.80 -16.79 -10.72
C LYS A 115 7.12 -16.57 -9.97
N LYS A 116 7.07 -16.41 -8.65
CA LYS A 116 8.22 -16.30 -7.74
C LYS A 116 9.20 -15.19 -8.13
N VAL A 117 8.70 -14.04 -8.56
CA VAL A 117 9.50 -12.84 -8.69
C VAL A 117 9.58 -12.13 -7.34
N ASP A 118 10.72 -11.55 -7.02
CA ASP A 118 10.94 -10.92 -5.72
C ASP A 118 10.21 -9.59 -5.59
N MET A 119 10.02 -8.86 -6.71
CA MET A 119 9.38 -7.55 -6.73
C MET A 119 8.70 -7.27 -8.06
N VAL A 120 7.53 -6.61 -8.00
CA VAL A 120 6.81 -6.07 -9.16
C VAL A 120 6.57 -4.59 -8.93
N ILE A 121 6.93 -3.75 -9.89
CA ILE A 121 6.74 -2.30 -9.83
C ILE A 121 5.74 -1.89 -10.91
N GLY A 122 4.66 -1.22 -10.51
CA GLY A 122 3.71 -0.62 -11.43
C GLY A 122 4.29 0.66 -12.04
N ASP A 123 4.51 0.66 -13.36
CA ASP A 123 4.98 1.86 -14.06
C ASP A 123 3.80 2.77 -14.43
N ARG A 124 3.67 3.88 -13.71
CA ARG A 124 2.67 4.91 -14.00
C ARG A 124 3.04 5.82 -15.17
N LEU A 125 4.31 5.83 -15.57
CA LEU A 125 4.83 6.82 -16.51
C LEU A 125 4.70 6.38 -17.99
N SER A 126 4.53 5.10 -18.24
CA SER A 126 4.39 4.53 -19.59
C SER A 126 2.94 4.26 -20.00
N SER A 127 1.97 4.38 -19.10
CA SER A 127 0.57 4.07 -19.37
C SER A 127 -0.21 5.30 -19.86
N THR A 128 -1.27 5.06 -20.66
CA THR A 128 -2.30 6.02 -21.05
C THR A 128 -3.02 6.69 -19.89
N TYR A 129 -2.82 6.19 -18.65
CA TYR A 129 -3.29 6.79 -17.41
C TYR A 129 -2.93 8.27 -17.26
N PHE A 130 -1.79 8.72 -17.84
CA PHE A 130 -1.39 10.13 -17.86
C PHE A 130 -2.25 11.01 -18.78
N GLU A 131 -2.86 10.44 -19.81
CA GLU A 131 -3.73 11.21 -20.70
C GLU A 131 -5.07 11.54 -20.05
N GLU A 132 -5.55 10.66 -19.16
CA GLU A 132 -6.83 10.81 -18.47
C GLU A 132 -6.75 11.64 -17.19
N ASN A 133 -5.58 11.63 -16.49
CA ASN A 133 -5.38 12.31 -15.21
C ASN A 133 -4.35 13.45 -15.30
N LYS A 134 -4.53 14.39 -16.21
CA LYS A 134 -3.65 15.58 -16.39
C LYS A 134 -3.72 16.52 -15.18
N ARG A 135 -2.87 16.29 -14.18
CA ARG A 135 -2.52 17.32 -13.19
C ARG A 135 -1.40 18.20 -13.78
N PRO A 136 -1.66 19.48 -14.14
CA PRO A 136 -0.79 20.26 -15.04
C PRO A 136 0.65 20.47 -14.57
N PHE A 137 0.94 20.39 -13.28
CA PHE A 137 2.29 20.63 -12.74
C PHE A 137 3.08 19.36 -12.39
N HIS A 138 2.43 18.20 -12.24
CA HIS A 138 3.11 16.97 -11.84
C HIS A 138 3.93 16.38 -13.00
N ASN A 139 3.45 16.54 -14.22
CA ASN A 139 4.11 16.04 -15.45
C ASN A 139 5.36 16.87 -15.81
N PHE A 140 5.42 18.14 -15.44
CA PHE A 140 6.57 19.00 -15.70
C PHE A 140 7.80 18.55 -14.90
N GLY A 141 7.65 18.24 -13.61
CA GLY A 141 8.74 17.73 -12.78
C GLY A 141 9.29 16.38 -13.27
N ASN A 142 8.39 15.46 -13.65
CA ASN A 142 8.78 14.13 -14.14
C ASN A 142 9.53 14.19 -15.48
N ASN A 143 9.18 15.14 -16.36
CA ASN A 143 9.89 15.33 -17.63
C ASN A 143 11.30 15.92 -17.46
N ILE A 144 11.54 16.70 -16.41
CA ILE A 144 12.88 17.22 -16.11
C ILE A 144 13.77 16.07 -15.61
N VAL A 145 13.28 15.22 -14.73
CA VAL A 145 14.03 14.07 -14.17
C VAL A 145 14.37 13.02 -15.24
N LYS A 146 13.53 12.83 -16.25
CA LYS A 146 13.81 11.90 -17.37
C LYS A 146 14.91 12.39 -18.33
N LYS A 147 15.28 13.67 -18.28
CA LYS A 147 16.32 14.26 -19.16
C LYS A 147 17.68 14.42 -18.48
N LEU A 148 17.79 14.07 -17.19
CA LEU A 148 19.04 13.99 -16.42
C LEU A 148 19.58 12.56 -16.42
#